data_7f65bba2163206b80d612cd698af8837
#
_entry.id   7f65bba2163206b80d612cd698af8837
#
_cell.length_a   1.000
_cell.length_b   1.000
_cell.length_c   1.000
_cell.angle_alpha   90.00
_cell.angle_beta   90.00
_cell.angle_gamma   90.00
#
_symmetry.space_group_name_H-M   'P 1'
#
loop_
_entity.id
_entity.type
_entity.pdbx_description
1 polymer ?
#
loop_
_entity_poly.entity_id
_entity_poly.type
_entity_poly.pdbx_seq_one_letter_code
_entity_poly.pdbx_strand_id
1 'polypeptide(L)'
;MINPNLTRRSFSKLVGAGAVVAALQPAVSRRWTVAANSSTNIVRLSSNESPYGPSPAALKAMTDGFSLAWRYPDEHADMLIQEVARLNDATVDQVLLGDGSGEILKLSAAAFTNSAKKIVIANPTFEAIARHAAVAKAEVAKIDLTSDYRHDLQKMLAAANDAGLVYICNPNNPTASITPKNEISEFLAKLSPATVVLVDEAYHHYVESKDYESVIPLVKQYPNLIVARTFSKIYGMAGLRCGYCVTQRANIERMRAHQTWDSVNIMAIVAALASLNDNDHVARGRKVNSEVKKSVCAELDALGYRYIPSHANFIMMDLRRDVRPLIAAMRTRGVEVGRLFPALPNFMRVTIGTAPEMKLFLSAFKEVIA
;
A
#
# COMPACT_ATOMS: atom_id res chain seq x y z
N MET A 1 28.59 -11.17 27.38
CA MET A 1 29.85 -11.86 27.72
C MET A 1 29.58 -13.36 27.71
N ILE A 2 30.06 -14.05 26.69
CA ILE A 2 29.91 -15.50 26.53
C ILE A 2 31.02 -16.16 27.34
N ASN A 3 30.64 -17.05 28.25
CA ASN A 3 31.57 -17.79 29.11
C ASN A 3 32.34 -18.84 28.27
N PRO A 4 33.70 -18.80 28.20
CA PRO A 4 34.48 -19.62 27.26
C PRO A 4 34.82 -21.05 27.73
N ASN A 5 34.19 -21.59 28.77
CA ASN A 5 34.61 -22.86 29.40
C ASN A 5 33.61 -24.03 29.25
N LEU A 6 32.93 -24.16 28.13
CA LEU A 6 32.16 -25.38 27.82
C LEU A 6 33.01 -26.34 26.98
N THR A 7 33.62 -27.34 27.63
CA THR A 7 34.36 -28.40 26.94
C THR A 7 33.41 -29.50 26.41
N ARG A 8 33.81 -30.20 25.34
CA ARG A 8 33.03 -31.32 24.76
C ARG A 8 32.63 -32.42 25.76
N ARG A 9 33.35 -32.53 26.89
CA ARG A 9 33.09 -33.49 27.95
C ARG A 9 31.96 -33.06 28.88
N SER A 10 31.64 -31.76 28.95
CA SER A 10 30.51 -31.22 29.76
C SER A 10 29.20 -31.39 29.01
N PHE A 11 29.21 -31.39 27.70
CA PHE A 11 28.03 -31.61 26.87
C PHE A 11 27.53 -33.07 26.92
N SER A 12 28.46 -34.05 26.95
CA SER A 12 28.09 -35.47 26.98
C SER A 12 27.47 -35.91 28.31
N LYS A 13 27.72 -35.18 29.44
CA LYS A 13 27.12 -35.46 30.74
C LYS A 13 25.68 -34.93 30.90
N LEU A 14 25.28 -33.96 30.09
CA LEU A 14 23.91 -33.43 30.08
C LEU A 14 22.92 -34.28 29.25
N VAL A 15 23.45 -35.12 28.36
CA VAL A 15 22.62 -35.96 27.46
C VAL A 15 22.34 -37.35 28.08
N GLY A 16 23.09 -37.75 29.11
CA GLY A 16 23.03 -39.09 29.71
C GLY A 16 22.00 -39.32 30.82
N ALA A 17 21.25 -38.31 31.25
CA ALA A 17 20.37 -38.42 32.43
C ALA A 17 18.87 -38.28 32.11
N GLY A 18 18.47 -38.49 30.86
CA GLY A 18 17.10 -38.24 30.38
C GLY A 18 16.34 -39.42 29.79
N ALA A 19 16.73 -40.62 30.13
CA ALA A 19 15.95 -41.81 29.68
C ALA A 19 15.41 -42.57 30.90
N VAL A 20 14.20 -42.28 31.29
CA VAL A 20 13.10 -43.10 31.89
C VAL A 20 12.15 -42.13 32.56
N VAL A 21 11.10 -41.69 31.91
CA VAL A 21 9.72 -41.58 32.36
C VAL A 21 8.87 -41.25 31.11
N ALA A 22 8.55 -42.28 30.35
CA ALA A 22 7.46 -42.21 29.38
C ALA A 22 6.25 -42.86 30.00
N ALA A 23 5.41 -42.11 30.68
CA ALA A 23 4.02 -42.48 30.93
C ALA A 23 3.23 -41.24 31.37
N LEU A 24 2.18 -40.95 30.58
CA LEU A 24 1.04 -40.13 30.96
C LEU A 24 1.29 -38.63 31.19
N GLN A 25 1.44 -37.88 30.14
CA GLN A 25 1.06 -36.47 30.14
C GLN A 25 -0.12 -36.25 29.19
N PRO A 26 -1.23 -35.65 29.65
CA PRO A 26 -2.26 -35.15 28.76
C PRO A 26 -1.66 -34.14 27.85
N ALA A 27 -2.04 -34.17 26.56
CA ALA A 27 -1.62 -33.18 25.57
C ALA A 27 -2.05 -31.76 26.04
N VAL A 28 -1.14 -31.09 26.75
CA VAL A 28 -1.27 -29.67 26.97
C VAL A 28 -0.96 -29.04 25.61
N SER A 29 -2.01 -28.73 24.87
CA SER A 29 -1.92 -27.82 23.76
C SER A 29 -1.31 -26.51 24.31
N ARG A 30 -0.01 -26.34 24.17
CA ARG A 30 0.61 -25.01 24.32
C ARG A 30 -0.02 -24.14 23.26
N ARG A 31 -1.10 -23.48 23.63
CA ARG A 31 -1.51 -22.28 22.90
C ARG A 31 -0.32 -21.35 22.94
N TRP A 32 0.34 -21.17 21.82
CA TRP A 32 1.22 -20.04 21.60
C TRP A 32 0.30 -18.83 21.65
N THR A 33 0.02 -18.34 22.85
CA THR A 33 -0.43 -16.97 22.99
C THR A 33 0.77 -16.15 22.56
N VAL A 34 0.79 -15.69 21.31
CA VAL A 34 1.53 -14.48 20.98
C VAL A 34 0.99 -13.49 21.98
N ALA A 35 1.81 -13.18 23.00
CA ALA A 35 1.52 -12.08 23.89
C ALA A 35 1.41 -10.87 22.95
N ALA A 36 0.20 -10.46 22.66
CA ALA A 36 -0.05 -9.14 22.17
C ALA A 36 0.53 -8.26 23.28
N ASN A 37 1.73 -7.71 23.04
CA ASN A 37 2.29 -6.67 23.88
C ASN A 37 1.36 -5.46 23.75
N SER A 38 0.23 -5.53 24.44
CA SER A 38 -0.73 -4.45 24.63
C SER A 38 -0.19 -3.47 25.66
N SER A 39 0.96 -2.89 25.41
CA SER A 39 1.47 -1.85 26.28
C SER A 39 1.17 -0.44 25.79
N THR A 40 0.24 -0.25 24.86
CA THR A 40 -0.48 1.02 24.67
C THR A 40 -1.72 0.75 23.84
N ASN A 41 -2.89 1.11 24.38
CA ASN A 41 -4.19 1.16 23.65
C ASN A 41 -4.16 2.32 22.62
N ILE A 42 -3.15 2.39 21.75
CA ILE A 42 -3.06 3.44 20.73
C ILE A 42 -3.86 3.01 19.52
N VAL A 43 -4.86 3.81 19.17
CA VAL A 43 -5.60 3.68 17.92
C VAL A 43 -4.72 4.17 16.77
N ARG A 44 -4.37 3.27 15.84
CA ARG A 44 -3.45 3.56 14.73
C ARG A 44 -4.21 4.01 13.49
N LEU A 45 -4.22 5.32 13.23
CA LEU A 45 -4.84 5.95 12.06
C LEU A 45 -3.79 6.64 11.18
N SER A 46 -2.57 6.09 11.10
CA SER A 46 -1.40 6.75 10.49
C SER A 46 -1.00 6.19 9.12
N SER A 47 -1.36 4.93 8.79
CA SER A 47 -0.73 4.19 7.69
C SER A 47 -1.67 3.79 6.55
N ASN A 48 -2.91 4.27 6.57
CA ASN A 48 -3.92 3.96 5.56
C ASN A 48 -4.16 2.43 5.43
N GLU A 49 -4.11 1.73 6.55
CA GLU A 49 -4.45 0.30 6.63
C GLU A 49 -5.97 0.12 6.62
N SER A 50 -6.46 -1.04 6.21
CA SER A 50 -7.87 -1.40 6.40
C SER A 50 -8.08 -1.84 7.85
N PRO A 51 -9.00 -1.22 8.61
CA PRO A 51 -9.21 -1.57 10.01
C PRO A 51 -9.92 -2.92 10.19
N TYR A 52 -10.42 -3.51 9.10
CA TYR A 52 -11.16 -4.77 9.12
C TYR A 52 -10.30 -6.00 8.85
N GLY A 53 -9.01 -5.79 8.44
CA GLY A 53 -8.10 -6.87 8.10
C GLY A 53 -8.51 -7.65 6.85
N PRO A 54 -7.88 -8.84 6.63
CA PRO A 54 -8.21 -9.73 5.53
C PRO A 54 -9.61 -10.36 5.69
N SER A 55 -10.20 -10.78 4.57
CA SER A 55 -11.49 -11.48 4.59
C SER A 55 -11.38 -12.84 5.29
N PRO A 56 -12.51 -13.40 5.81
CA PRO A 56 -12.52 -14.74 6.35
C PRO A 56 -12.01 -15.80 5.35
N ALA A 57 -12.29 -15.62 4.05
CA ALA A 57 -11.79 -16.50 2.99
C ALA A 57 -10.26 -16.43 2.88
N ALA A 58 -9.69 -15.22 2.92
CA ALA A 58 -8.24 -15.03 2.90
C ALA A 58 -7.56 -15.62 4.14
N LEU A 59 -8.14 -15.41 5.34
CA LEU A 59 -7.63 -15.96 6.59
C LEU A 59 -7.65 -17.50 6.56
N LYS A 60 -8.74 -18.09 6.05
CA LYS A 60 -8.85 -19.54 5.88
C LYS A 60 -7.81 -20.07 4.90
N ALA A 61 -7.65 -19.42 3.74
CA ALA A 61 -6.66 -19.82 2.74
C ALA A 61 -5.22 -19.81 3.30
N MET A 62 -4.86 -18.84 4.13
CA MET A 62 -3.56 -18.82 4.82
C MET A 62 -3.44 -19.99 5.81
N THR A 63 -4.47 -20.27 6.61
CA THR A 63 -4.43 -21.35 7.58
C THR A 63 -4.28 -22.72 6.90
N ASP A 64 -5.03 -22.96 5.83
CA ASP A 64 -4.94 -24.18 5.04
C ASP A 64 -3.59 -24.28 4.31
N GLY A 65 -3.03 -23.12 3.94
CA GLY A 65 -1.80 -23.01 3.18
C GLY A 65 -0.50 -23.20 4.00
N PHE A 66 -0.54 -23.31 5.33
CA PHE A 66 0.69 -23.50 6.12
C PHE A 66 1.50 -24.73 5.72
N SER A 67 0.85 -25.77 5.24
CA SER A 67 1.51 -26.97 4.71
C SER A 67 2.33 -26.71 3.45
N LEU A 68 2.16 -25.58 2.77
CA LEU A 68 2.89 -25.18 1.56
C LEU A 68 4.19 -24.43 1.88
N ALA A 69 4.42 -24.05 3.14
CA ALA A 69 5.52 -23.14 3.53
C ALA A 69 6.94 -23.68 3.25
N TRP A 70 7.09 -24.96 2.96
CA TRP A 70 8.38 -25.60 2.66
C TRP A 70 8.75 -25.60 1.18
N ARG A 71 7.85 -25.11 0.30
CA ARG A 71 8.08 -25.07 -1.14
C ARG A 71 8.12 -23.62 -1.68
N TYR A 72 8.83 -23.44 -2.77
CA TYR A 72 8.71 -22.22 -3.58
C TYR A 72 7.29 -22.11 -4.17
N PRO A 73 6.78 -20.90 -4.35
CA PRO A 73 5.37 -20.67 -4.65
C PRO A 73 5.00 -20.74 -6.15
N ASP A 74 5.85 -21.27 -7.01
CA ASP A 74 5.77 -21.20 -8.49
C ASP A 74 4.35 -21.42 -9.03
N GLU A 75 3.74 -22.59 -8.73
CA GLU A 75 2.43 -22.97 -9.23
C GLU A 75 1.32 -22.01 -8.73
N HIS A 76 1.41 -21.60 -7.45
CA HIS A 76 0.42 -20.69 -6.87
C HIS A 76 0.60 -19.26 -7.37
N ALA A 77 1.84 -18.84 -7.66
CA ALA A 77 2.13 -17.56 -8.28
C ALA A 77 1.55 -17.50 -9.70
N ASP A 78 1.70 -18.58 -10.48
CA ASP A 78 1.11 -18.70 -11.80
C ASP A 78 -0.43 -18.65 -11.75
N MET A 79 -1.06 -19.32 -10.77
CA MET A 79 -2.51 -19.23 -10.55
C MET A 79 -2.95 -17.79 -10.24
N LEU A 80 -2.21 -17.06 -9.41
CA LEU A 80 -2.51 -15.68 -9.09
C LEU A 80 -2.34 -14.77 -10.31
N ILE A 81 -1.29 -14.97 -11.10
CA ILE A 81 -1.05 -14.24 -12.37
C ILE A 81 -2.21 -14.49 -13.33
N GLN A 82 -2.63 -15.74 -13.51
CA GLN A 82 -3.76 -16.10 -14.38
C GLN A 82 -5.05 -15.41 -13.93
N GLU A 83 -5.35 -15.41 -12.64
CA GLU A 83 -6.57 -14.80 -12.12
C GLU A 83 -6.53 -13.25 -12.24
N VAL A 84 -5.40 -12.63 -11.94
CA VAL A 84 -5.22 -11.18 -12.15
C VAL A 84 -5.37 -10.84 -13.64
N ALA A 85 -4.78 -11.61 -14.54
CA ALA A 85 -4.89 -11.41 -15.99
C ALA A 85 -6.36 -11.51 -16.44
N ARG A 86 -7.05 -12.57 -16.02
CA ARG A 86 -8.48 -12.79 -16.32
C ARG A 86 -9.37 -11.63 -15.87
N LEU A 87 -9.18 -11.15 -14.65
CA LEU A 87 -9.98 -10.06 -14.06
C LEU A 87 -9.74 -8.69 -14.71
N ASN A 88 -8.59 -8.51 -15.37
CA ASN A 88 -8.20 -7.25 -15.99
C ASN A 88 -8.20 -7.30 -17.52
N ASP A 89 -8.76 -8.34 -18.15
CA ASP A 89 -8.76 -8.54 -19.60
C ASP A 89 -7.36 -8.38 -20.21
N ALA A 90 -6.36 -8.98 -19.54
CA ALA A 90 -4.95 -9.00 -19.88
C ALA A 90 -4.46 -10.43 -20.14
N THR A 91 -3.27 -10.56 -20.71
CA THR A 91 -2.57 -11.85 -20.84
C THR A 91 -1.62 -12.08 -19.67
N VAL A 92 -1.25 -13.33 -19.40
CA VAL A 92 -0.37 -13.69 -18.26
C VAL A 92 1.00 -13.02 -18.34
N ASP A 93 1.52 -12.78 -19.52
CA ASP A 93 2.80 -12.09 -19.77
C ASP A 93 2.72 -10.57 -19.59
N GLN A 94 1.51 -10.02 -19.36
CA GLN A 94 1.26 -8.63 -19.02
C GLN A 94 1.14 -8.39 -17.51
N VAL A 95 1.28 -9.42 -16.67
CA VAL A 95 1.16 -9.31 -15.21
C VAL A 95 2.49 -9.58 -14.53
N LEU A 96 2.87 -8.73 -13.57
CA LEU A 96 4.01 -8.95 -12.69
C LEU A 96 3.53 -8.82 -11.24
N LEU A 97 3.76 -9.87 -10.45
CA LEU A 97 3.56 -9.84 -9.00
C LEU A 97 4.74 -9.15 -8.32
N GLY A 98 4.52 -8.61 -7.13
CA GLY A 98 5.56 -8.00 -6.31
C GLY A 98 5.27 -8.08 -4.81
N ASP A 99 6.32 -7.95 -4.00
CA ASP A 99 6.27 -7.82 -2.54
C ASP A 99 5.58 -6.50 -2.13
N GLY A 100 4.26 -6.45 -2.31
CA GLY A 100 3.44 -5.25 -2.35
C GLY A 100 3.68 -4.42 -3.62
N SER A 101 2.80 -3.45 -3.88
CA SER A 101 3.02 -2.49 -4.98
C SER A 101 4.31 -1.67 -4.78
N GLY A 102 4.84 -1.60 -3.56
CA GLY A 102 6.13 -0.96 -3.28
C GLY A 102 7.29 -1.57 -4.06
N GLU A 103 7.31 -2.89 -4.27
CA GLU A 103 8.30 -3.53 -5.14
C GLU A 103 8.08 -3.12 -6.61
N ILE A 104 6.85 -3.04 -7.09
CA ILE A 104 6.56 -2.56 -8.44
C ILE A 104 7.11 -1.14 -8.66
N LEU A 105 6.96 -0.25 -7.67
CA LEU A 105 7.54 1.10 -7.73
C LEU A 105 9.07 1.05 -7.80
N LYS A 106 9.71 0.20 -6.99
CA LYS A 106 11.16 -0.01 -6.98
C LYS A 106 11.66 -0.52 -8.33
N LEU A 107 11.02 -1.54 -8.86
CA LEU A 107 11.38 -2.15 -10.15
C LEU A 107 11.20 -1.16 -11.29
N SER A 108 10.11 -0.38 -11.30
CA SER A 108 9.87 0.66 -12.30
C SER A 108 10.93 1.75 -12.25
N ALA A 109 11.29 2.24 -11.07
CA ALA A 109 12.37 3.21 -10.94
C ALA A 109 13.70 2.65 -11.44
N ALA A 110 14.07 1.42 -11.05
CA ALA A 110 15.32 0.78 -11.46
C ALA A 110 15.40 0.53 -12.98
N ALA A 111 14.28 0.12 -13.60
CA ALA A 111 14.24 -0.24 -15.02
C ALA A 111 14.19 0.97 -15.95
N PHE A 112 13.61 2.10 -15.50
CA PHE A 112 13.29 3.20 -16.41
C PHE A 112 13.97 4.53 -16.05
N THR A 113 14.72 4.61 -14.92
CA THR A 113 15.43 5.83 -14.53
C THR A 113 16.92 5.57 -14.31
N ASN A 114 17.74 6.61 -14.52
CA ASN A 114 19.17 6.60 -14.25
C ASN A 114 19.69 8.05 -14.26
N SER A 115 20.99 8.27 -14.16
CA SER A 115 21.59 9.61 -14.15
C SER A 115 21.30 10.46 -15.39
N ALA A 116 20.91 9.86 -16.52
CA ALA A 116 20.53 10.53 -17.76
C ALA A 116 19.02 10.52 -18.02
N LYS A 117 18.23 9.80 -17.21
CA LYS A 117 16.78 9.61 -17.37
C LYS A 117 16.09 9.93 -16.05
N LYS A 118 15.59 11.16 -15.91
CA LYS A 118 14.88 11.64 -14.71
C LYS A 118 13.53 10.97 -14.50
N ILE A 119 13.00 11.11 -13.29
CA ILE A 119 11.60 10.84 -12.98
C ILE A 119 10.83 12.14 -12.76
N VAL A 120 9.60 12.21 -13.26
CA VAL A 120 8.66 13.31 -12.98
C VAL A 120 7.58 12.81 -12.02
N ILE A 121 7.38 13.53 -10.93
CA ILE A 121 6.37 13.21 -9.89
C ILE A 121 5.61 14.45 -9.48
N ALA A 122 4.40 14.29 -8.93
CA ALA A 122 3.70 15.39 -8.25
C ALA A 122 4.31 15.71 -6.87
N ASN A 123 4.04 16.90 -6.36
CA ASN A 123 4.44 17.35 -5.03
C ASN A 123 3.25 17.98 -4.28
N PRO A 124 2.74 17.37 -3.21
CA PRO A 124 3.13 16.05 -2.68
C PRO A 124 2.48 14.89 -3.41
N THR A 125 3.16 13.74 -3.39
CA THR A 125 2.63 12.44 -3.79
C THR A 125 3.25 11.33 -2.92
N PHE A 126 3.00 10.05 -3.22
CA PHE A 126 3.62 8.95 -2.49
C PHE A 126 5.12 8.85 -2.82
N GLU A 127 5.97 9.11 -1.82
CA GLU A 127 7.40 9.41 -2.01
C GLU A 127 8.28 8.17 -2.28
N ALA A 128 7.76 6.95 -2.14
CA ALA A 128 8.60 5.76 -2.23
C ALA A 128 9.34 5.67 -3.57
N ILE A 129 8.67 5.97 -4.67
CA ILE A 129 9.26 5.89 -6.00
C ILE A 129 10.40 6.90 -6.20
N ALA A 130 10.28 8.09 -5.62
CA ALA A 130 11.33 9.10 -5.66
C ALA A 130 12.60 8.65 -4.93
N ARG A 131 12.44 7.94 -3.80
CA ARG A 131 13.58 7.35 -3.07
C ARG A 131 14.27 6.28 -3.90
N HIS A 132 13.51 5.43 -4.61
CA HIS A 132 14.08 4.42 -5.49
C HIS A 132 14.79 5.03 -6.70
N ALA A 133 14.23 6.08 -7.31
CA ALA A 133 14.87 6.82 -8.39
C ALA A 133 16.18 7.49 -7.93
N ALA A 134 16.22 8.00 -6.69
CA ALA A 134 17.46 8.55 -6.12
C ALA A 134 18.56 7.48 -5.95
N VAL A 135 18.21 6.23 -5.61
CA VAL A 135 19.17 5.11 -5.59
C VAL A 135 19.73 4.85 -7.00
N ALA A 136 18.91 4.99 -8.05
CA ALA A 136 19.33 4.92 -9.45
C ALA A 136 20.08 6.18 -9.91
N LYS A 137 20.37 7.15 -9.02
CA LYS A 137 20.99 8.45 -9.30
C LYS A 137 20.24 9.31 -10.31
N ALA A 138 18.93 9.09 -10.43
CA ALA A 138 18.08 9.86 -11.30
C ALA A 138 17.68 11.20 -10.64
N GLU A 139 17.61 12.25 -11.44
CA GLU A 139 16.97 13.49 -11.04
C GLU A 139 15.47 13.27 -10.77
N VAL A 140 14.95 13.91 -9.73
CA VAL A 140 13.53 13.87 -9.36
C VAL A 140 12.92 15.24 -9.62
N ALA A 141 12.23 15.38 -10.75
CA ALA A 141 11.48 16.59 -11.09
C ALA A 141 10.14 16.59 -10.36
N LYS A 142 9.96 17.51 -9.41
CA LYS A 142 8.74 17.65 -8.61
C LYS A 142 7.85 18.74 -9.16
N ILE A 143 6.61 18.42 -9.45
CA ILE A 143 5.61 19.34 -10.00
C ILE A 143 4.52 19.55 -8.95
N ASP A 144 4.30 20.78 -8.52
CA ASP A 144 3.27 21.07 -7.53
C ASP A 144 1.87 20.70 -8.07
N LEU A 145 1.02 20.22 -7.17
CA LEU A 145 -0.38 19.94 -7.45
C LEU A 145 -1.11 21.23 -7.85
N THR A 146 -2.23 21.08 -8.52
CA THR A 146 -3.16 22.20 -8.79
C THR A 146 -3.77 22.74 -7.48
N SER A 147 -4.46 23.87 -7.53
CA SER A 147 -5.10 24.48 -6.37
C SER A 147 -6.21 23.60 -5.72
N ASP A 148 -6.74 22.65 -6.47
CA ASP A 148 -7.69 21.63 -6.01
C ASP A 148 -7.02 20.27 -5.71
N TYR A 149 -5.70 20.28 -5.55
CA TYR A 149 -4.86 19.14 -5.15
C TYR A 149 -4.80 17.97 -6.14
N ARG A 150 -5.12 18.18 -7.42
CA ARG A 150 -4.95 17.20 -8.50
C ARG A 150 -3.54 17.28 -9.08
N HIS A 151 -3.14 16.25 -9.83
CA HIS A 151 -1.92 16.31 -10.63
C HIS A 151 -2.05 17.41 -11.70
N ASP A 152 -1.08 18.31 -11.78
CA ASP A 152 -0.96 19.27 -12.89
C ASP A 152 -0.31 18.56 -14.09
N LEU A 153 -1.14 17.82 -14.82
CA LEU A 153 -0.67 16.99 -15.92
C LEU A 153 -0.09 17.81 -17.07
N GLN A 154 -0.48 19.08 -17.22
CA GLN A 154 0.11 19.97 -18.23
C GLN A 154 1.56 20.29 -17.89
N LYS A 155 1.83 20.69 -16.64
CA LYS A 155 3.20 20.92 -16.17
C LYS A 155 4.02 19.64 -16.10
N MET A 156 3.42 18.52 -15.72
CA MET A 156 4.09 17.23 -15.72
C MET A 156 4.49 16.82 -17.15
N LEU A 157 3.65 17.05 -18.14
CA LEU A 157 3.95 16.78 -19.54
C LEU A 157 5.12 17.66 -20.03
N ALA A 158 5.12 18.95 -19.72
CA ALA A 158 6.20 19.85 -20.07
C ALA A 158 7.54 19.44 -19.41
N ALA A 159 7.49 18.92 -18.18
CA ALA A 159 8.66 18.44 -17.47
C ALA A 159 9.12 17.03 -17.92
N ALA A 160 8.30 16.31 -18.69
CA ALA A 160 8.59 14.94 -19.10
C ALA A 160 9.59 14.81 -20.26
N ASN A 161 10.06 15.93 -20.85
CA ASN A 161 11.15 15.89 -21.81
C ASN A 161 12.36 15.17 -21.21
N ASP A 162 12.89 14.18 -21.93
CA ASP A 162 14.02 13.33 -21.51
C ASP A 162 13.79 12.54 -20.22
N ALA A 163 12.56 12.50 -19.71
CA ALA A 163 12.23 11.65 -18.58
C ALA A 163 12.20 10.18 -18.99
N GLY A 164 12.68 9.31 -18.12
CA GLY A 164 12.53 7.86 -18.26
C GLY A 164 11.20 7.39 -17.70
N LEU A 165 10.68 8.08 -16.67
CA LEU A 165 9.49 7.69 -15.93
C LEU A 165 8.66 8.89 -15.49
N VAL A 166 7.35 8.82 -15.64
CA VAL A 166 6.39 9.72 -14.99
C VAL A 166 5.56 8.88 -14.00
N TYR A 167 5.37 9.36 -12.78
CA TYR A 167 4.58 8.70 -11.75
C TYR A 167 3.33 9.49 -11.42
N ILE A 168 2.19 8.82 -11.49
CA ILE A 168 0.86 9.36 -11.17
C ILE A 168 0.22 8.45 -10.12
N CYS A 169 -0.01 8.95 -8.91
CA CYS A 169 -0.74 8.24 -7.86
C CYS A 169 -2.22 8.65 -7.90
N ASN A 170 -3.11 7.76 -8.31
CA ASN A 170 -4.52 8.10 -8.51
C ASN A 170 -5.49 7.03 -7.97
N PRO A 171 -6.17 7.30 -6.86
CA PRO A 171 -6.16 8.50 -6.00
C PRO A 171 -4.81 8.80 -5.35
N ASN A 172 -4.51 10.11 -5.21
CA ASN A 172 -3.21 10.53 -4.70
C ASN A 172 -3.04 10.32 -3.19
N ASN A 173 -1.84 10.04 -2.76
CA ASN A 173 -1.44 10.02 -1.36
C ASN A 173 -0.33 11.08 -1.16
N PRO A 174 -0.55 12.14 -0.33
CA PRO A 174 -1.44 12.16 0.83
C PRO A 174 -2.79 12.87 0.66
N THR A 175 -3.14 13.40 -0.50
CA THR A 175 -4.29 14.28 -0.67
C THR A 175 -5.63 13.57 -0.80
N ALA A 176 -5.63 12.27 -1.16
CA ALA A 176 -6.82 11.47 -1.49
C ALA A 176 -7.65 12.00 -2.68
N SER A 177 -7.17 13.02 -3.37
CA SER A 177 -7.77 13.58 -4.58
C SER A 177 -7.62 12.65 -5.77
N ILE A 178 -8.52 12.77 -6.74
CA ILE A 178 -8.40 12.09 -8.04
C ILE A 178 -8.05 13.09 -9.14
N THR A 179 -7.30 12.60 -10.11
CA THR A 179 -7.13 13.24 -11.42
C THR A 179 -8.14 12.59 -12.36
N PRO A 180 -8.99 13.37 -13.03
CA PRO A 180 -10.06 12.84 -13.88
C PRO A 180 -9.55 11.95 -15.02
N LYS A 181 -10.35 10.94 -15.37
CA LYS A 181 -10.01 9.94 -16.39
C LYS A 181 -9.72 10.53 -17.76
N ASN A 182 -10.46 11.58 -18.17
CA ASN A 182 -10.23 12.28 -19.43
C ASN A 182 -8.88 13.00 -19.45
N GLU A 183 -8.49 13.65 -18.35
CA GLU A 183 -7.20 14.34 -18.24
C GLU A 183 -6.03 13.34 -18.33
N ILE A 184 -6.15 12.16 -17.68
CA ILE A 184 -5.15 11.10 -17.79
C ILE A 184 -5.06 10.57 -19.22
N SER A 185 -6.20 10.34 -19.88
CA SER A 185 -6.23 9.85 -21.26
C SER A 185 -5.59 10.85 -22.23
N GLU A 186 -5.89 12.15 -22.07
CA GLU A 186 -5.27 13.20 -22.86
C GLU A 186 -3.75 13.32 -22.60
N PHE A 187 -3.31 13.16 -21.35
CA PHE A 187 -1.90 13.16 -20.98
C PHE A 187 -1.17 11.99 -21.68
N LEU A 188 -1.73 10.77 -21.60
CA LEU A 188 -1.15 9.58 -22.24
C LEU A 188 -1.03 9.76 -23.75
N ALA A 189 -2.05 10.35 -24.39
CA ALA A 189 -2.05 10.59 -25.82
C ALA A 189 -0.98 11.61 -26.28
N LYS A 190 -0.60 12.54 -25.41
CA LYS A 190 0.38 13.60 -25.73
C LYS A 190 1.81 13.26 -25.31
N LEU A 191 1.97 12.28 -24.40
CA LEU A 191 3.29 11.90 -23.89
C LEU A 191 4.08 11.12 -24.94
N SER A 192 5.39 11.36 -25.01
CA SER A 192 6.28 10.56 -25.84
C SER A 192 6.21 9.08 -25.48
N PRO A 193 6.06 8.16 -26.44
CA PRO A 193 6.06 6.71 -26.18
C PRO A 193 7.40 6.19 -25.62
N ALA A 194 8.47 6.97 -25.72
CA ALA A 194 9.77 6.66 -25.12
C ALA A 194 9.80 6.87 -23.59
N THR A 195 8.84 7.64 -23.04
CA THR A 195 8.72 7.90 -21.61
C THR A 195 7.70 6.96 -21.01
N VAL A 196 8.08 6.17 -20.01
CA VAL A 196 7.16 5.26 -19.32
C VAL A 196 6.29 6.03 -18.32
N VAL A 197 5.01 5.67 -18.22
CA VAL A 197 4.09 6.19 -17.20
C VAL A 197 3.72 5.07 -16.26
N LEU A 198 3.88 5.29 -14.96
CA LEU A 198 3.36 4.41 -13.92
C LEU A 198 2.19 5.10 -13.22
N VAL A 199 1.01 4.52 -13.33
CA VAL A 199 -0.19 4.93 -12.58
C VAL A 199 -0.37 3.98 -11.40
N ASP A 200 -0.29 4.53 -10.18
CA ASP A 200 -0.48 3.79 -8.93
C ASP A 200 -1.94 3.88 -8.49
N GLU A 201 -2.66 2.79 -8.66
CA GLU A 201 -4.08 2.65 -8.33
C GLU A 201 -4.31 1.99 -6.96
N ALA A 202 -3.44 2.20 -5.98
CA ALA A 202 -3.53 1.56 -4.66
C ALA A 202 -4.90 1.78 -3.96
N TYR A 203 -5.58 2.88 -4.25
CA TYR A 203 -6.84 3.25 -3.61
C TYR A 203 -8.07 3.15 -4.53
N HIS A 204 -7.93 2.62 -5.74
CA HIS A 204 -8.98 2.63 -6.76
C HIS A 204 -10.31 2.02 -6.30
N HIS A 205 -10.28 1.01 -5.44
CA HIS A 205 -11.49 0.35 -4.94
C HIS A 205 -12.38 1.24 -4.06
N TYR A 206 -11.84 2.34 -3.50
CA TYR A 206 -12.59 3.26 -2.64
C TYR A 206 -13.29 4.38 -3.41
N VAL A 207 -13.01 4.53 -4.71
CA VAL A 207 -13.53 5.63 -5.51
C VAL A 207 -14.99 5.37 -5.87
N GLU A 208 -15.83 6.38 -5.64
CA GLU A 208 -17.25 6.38 -6.02
C GLU A 208 -17.58 7.45 -7.07
N SER A 209 -16.59 8.30 -7.45
CA SER A 209 -16.78 9.35 -8.46
C SER A 209 -16.87 8.78 -9.87
N LYS A 210 -17.76 9.35 -10.68
CA LYS A 210 -17.90 9.04 -12.12
C LYS A 210 -16.77 9.62 -12.97
N ASP A 211 -16.00 10.58 -12.42
CA ASP A 211 -14.86 11.19 -13.09
C ASP A 211 -13.60 10.30 -13.03
N TYR A 212 -13.66 9.24 -12.24
CA TYR A 212 -12.58 8.27 -12.13
C TYR A 212 -12.91 6.98 -12.86
N GLU A 213 -11.89 6.43 -13.50
CA GLU A 213 -11.90 5.09 -14.07
C GLU A 213 -10.49 4.50 -13.99
N SER A 214 -10.38 3.19 -13.84
CA SER A 214 -9.07 2.52 -13.93
C SER A 214 -8.48 2.67 -15.32
N VAL A 215 -7.19 2.92 -15.39
CA VAL A 215 -6.48 3.02 -16.68
C VAL A 215 -5.91 1.69 -17.16
N ILE A 216 -6.17 0.56 -16.47
CA ILE A 216 -5.74 -0.77 -16.95
C ILE A 216 -6.19 -1.05 -18.38
N PRO A 217 -7.44 -0.77 -18.81
CA PRO A 217 -7.84 -1.02 -20.20
C PRO A 217 -6.99 -0.27 -21.23
N LEU A 218 -6.39 0.86 -20.85
CA LEU A 218 -5.55 1.66 -21.74
C LEU A 218 -4.15 1.04 -21.97
N VAL A 219 -3.75 0.03 -21.19
CA VAL A 219 -2.48 -0.71 -21.40
C VAL A 219 -2.42 -1.33 -22.81
N LYS A 220 -3.57 -1.70 -23.38
CA LYS A 220 -3.64 -2.23 -24.77
C LYS A 220 -3.27 -1.18 -25.81
N GLN A 221 -3.56 0.08 -25.54
CA GLN A 221 -3.34 1.20 -26.45
C GLN A 221 -1.99 1.89 -26.23
N TYR A 222 -1.53 1.97 -24.98
CA TYR A 222 -0.30 2.68 -24.60
C TYR A 222 0.75 1.69 -24.08
N PRO A 223 1.70 1.26 -24.93
CA PRO A 223 2.70 0.24 -24.56
C PRO A 223 3.66 0.71 -23.46
N ASN A 224 3.77 2.00 -23.22
CA ASN A 224 4.58 2.63 -22.17
C ASN A 224 3.81 2.84 -20.85
N LEU A 225 2.57 2.34 -20.71
CA LEU A 225 1.76 2.45 -19.51
C LEU A 225 1.98 1.24 -18.59
N ILE A 226 2.24 1.49 -17.31
CA ILE A 226 2.27 0.52 -16.22
C ILE A 226 1.19 0.93 -15.21
N VAL A 227 0.34 0.00 -14.80
CA VAL A 227 -0.67 0.24 -13.76
C VAL A 227 -0.39 -0.66 -12.57
N ALA A 228 -0.10 -0.06 -11.41
CA ALA A 228 0.22 -0.78 -10.18
C ALA A 228 -1.02 -0.88 -9.26
N ARG A 229 -1.21 -2.04 -8.63
CA ARG A 229 -2.26 -2.31 -7.64
C ARG A 229 -1.71 -3.08 -6.44
N THR A 230 -2.42 -3.04 -5.33
CA THR A 230 -1.98 -3.66 -4.07
C THR A 230 -3.12 -4.35 -3.34
N PHE A 231 -2.79 -5.42 -2.63
CA PHE A 231 -3.69 -6.05 -1.67
C PHE A 231 -3.61 -5.41 -0.27
N SER A 232 -2.73 -4.42 -0.07
CA SER A 232 -2.51 -3.78 1.24
C SER A 232 -3.68 -2.95 1.74
N LYS A 233 -4.58 -2.46 0.87
CA LYS A 233 -5.62 -1.47 1.20
C LYS A 233 -6.97 -2.13 1.41
N ILE A 234 -7.85 -2.15 0.43
CA ILE A 234 -9.22 -2.69 0.56
C ILE A 234 -9.25 -4.15 1.05
N TYR A 235 -8.28 -4.95 0.63
CA TYR A 235 -8.19 -6.36 1.01
C TYR A 235 -7.62 -6.60 2.41
N GLY A 236 -7.14 -5.55 3.11
CA GLY A 236 -6.66 -5.64 4.49
C GLY A 236 -5.35 -6.42 4.68
N MET A 237 -4.54 -6.59 3.64
CA MET A 237 -3.36 -7.47 3.63
C MET A 237 -2.04 -6.70 3.67
N ALA A 238 -1.99 -5.54 4.33
CA ALA A 238 -0.80 -4.68 4.35
C ALA A 238 0.47 -5.40 4.86
N GLY A 239 0.34 -6.24 5.88
CA GLY A 239 1.44 -7.01 6.47
C GLY A 239 1.88 -8.22 5.65
N LEU A 240 1.05 -8.72 4.73
CA LEU A 240 1.35 -9.91 3.92
C LEU A 240 2.22 -9.59 2.71
N ARG A 241 2.26 -8.34 2.28
CA ARG A 241 3.11 -7.89 1.18
C ARG A 241 2.79 -8.56 -0.16
N CYS A 242 1.64 -8.23 -0.75
CA CYS A 242 1.28 -8.64 -2.11
C CYS A 242 0.74 -7.45 -2.91
N GLY A 243 1.18 -7.36 -4.16
CA GLY A 243 0.73 -6.39 -5.14
C GLY A 243 1.08 -6.87 -6.55
N TYR A 244 0.67 -6.13 -7.53
CA TYR A 244 0.95 -6.46 -8.92
C TYR A 244 0.93 -5.22 -9.81
N CYS A 245 1.46 -5.36 -11.02
CA CYS A 245 1.15 -4.43 -12.09
C CYS A 245 0.62 -5.15 -13.32
N VAL A 246 -0.10 -4.37 -14.14
CA VAL A 246 -0.49 -4.75 -15.50
C VAL A 246 0.19 -3.78 -16.46
N THR A 247 0.91 -4.33 -17.45
CA THR A 247 1.63 -3.56 -18.48
C THR A 247 1.98 -4.46 -19.67
N GLN A 248 2.60 -3.91 -20.71
CA GLN A 248 3.07 -4.71 -21.84
C GLN A 248 4.29 -5.57 -21.45
N ARG A 249 4.40 -6.74 -22.08
CA ARG A 249 5.47 -7.73 -21.86
C ARG A 249 6.87 -7.11 -21.85
N ALA A 250 7.16 -6.20 -22.78
CA ALA A 250 8.47 -5.56 -22.84
C ALA A 250 8.84 -4.79 -21.56
N ASN A 251 7.86 -4.17 -20.89
CA ASN A 251 8.08 -3.51 -19.60
C ASN A 251 8.28 -4.55 -18.48
N ILE A 252 7.51 -5.65 -18.49
CA ILE A 252 7.67 -6.76 -17.54
C ILE A 252 9.09 -7.32 -17.60
N GLU A 253 9.62 -7.61 -18.79
CA GLU A 253 10.96 -8.15 -18.97
C GLU A 253 12.05 -7.21 -18.40
N ARG A 254 11.91 -5.91 -18.66
CA ARG A 254 12.83 -4.90 -18.10
C ARG A 254 12.77 -4.81 -16.58
N MET A 255 11.56 -4.84 -16.00
CA MET A 255 11.37 -4.80 -14.55
C MET A 255 11.87 -6.09 -13.87
N ARG A 256 11.60 -7.25 -14.48
CA ARG A 256 11.98 -8.56 -13.97
C ARG A 256 13.50 -8.73 -13.85
N ALA A 257 14.27 -8.05 -14.68
CA ALA A 257 15.74 -8.02 -14.56
C ALA A 257 16.27 -7.43 -13.23
N HIS A 258 15.42 -6.69 -12.50
CA HIS A 258 15.73 -6.09 -11.21
C HIS A 258 15.00 -6.76 -10.05
N GLN A 259 14.15 -7.76 -10.32
CA GLN A 259 13.34 -8.43 -9.31
C GLN A 259 14.11 -9.58 -8.65
N THR A 260 13.95 -9.73 -7.35
CA THR A 260 14.36 -10.95 -6.65
C THR A 260 13.40 -12.09 -7.02
N TRP A 261 13.95 -13.27 -7.30
CA TRP A 261 13.14 -14.45 -7.57
C TRP A 261 12.21 -14.75 -6.39
N ASP A 262 10.98 -15.16 -6.69
CA ASP A 262 9.97 -15.55 -5.71
C ASP A 262 9.76 -14.53 -4.60
N SER A 263 9.75 -13.23 -4.96
CA SER A 263 9.66 -12.12 -4.00
C SER A 263 8.35 -12.12 -3.18
N VAL A 264 7.29 -12.77 -3.68
CA VAL A 264 6.00 -12.84 -3.00
C VAL A 264 5.87 -14.17 -2.25
N ASN A 265 5.68 -14.11 -0.94
CA ASN A 265 5.56 -15.31 -0.11
C ASN A 265 4.25 -16.07 -0.34
N ILE A 266 4.28 -17.40 -0.14
CA ILE A 266 3.15 -18.29 -0.41
C ILE A 266 1.87 -17.90 0.37
N MET A 267 1.98 -17.44 1.64
CA MET A 267 0.80 -17.04 2.43
C MET A 267 0.11 -15.83 1.81
N ALA A 268 0.88 -14.88 1.29
CA ALA A 268 0.35 -13.71 0.60
C ALA A 268 -0.35 -14.10 -0.72
N ILE A 269 0.20 -15.06 -1.46
CA ILE A 269 -0.37 -15.54 -2.73
C ILE A 269 -1.70 -16.25 -2.51
N VAL A 270 -1.78 -17.22 -1.60
CA VAL A 270 -3.05 -17.94 -1.36
C VAL A 270 -4.12 -17.03 -0.79
N ALA A 271 -3.75 -16.07 0.07
CA ALA A 271 -4.66 -15.05 0.57
C ALA A 271 -5.15 -14.10 -0.54
N ALA A 272 -4.27 -13.69 -1.45
CA ALA A 272 -4.61 -12.85 -2.58
C ALA A 272 -5.59 -13.55 -3.54
N LEU A 273 -5.32 -14.81 -3.89
CA LEU A 273 -6.21 -15.64 -4.70
C LEU A 273 -7.62 -15.75 -4.08
N ALA A 274 -7.70 -16.05 -2.79
CA ALA A 274 -8.97 -16.11 -2.09
C ALA A 274 -9.69 -14.75 -2.06
N SER A 275 -8.92 -13.65 -1.90
CA SER A 275 -9.46 -12.29 -1.84
C SER A 275 -10.01 -11.80 -3.18
N LEU A 276 -9.41 -12.18 -4.31
CA LEU A 276 -9.89 -11.79 -5.65
C LEU A 276 -11.27 -12.39 -5.96
N ASN A 277 -11.60 -13.53 -5.36
CA ASN A 277 -12.89 -14.20 -5.51
C ASN A 277 -13.94 -13.78 -4.46
N ASP A 278 -13.58 -12.90 -3.51
CA ASP A 278 -14.47 -12.39 -2.45
C ASP A 278 -14.96 -10.97 -2.76
N ASN A 279 -15.83 -10.85 -3.77
CA ASN A 279 -16.40 -9.57 -4.19
C ASN A 279 -17.21 -8.89 -3.08
N ASP A 280 -17.84 -9.66 -2.19
CA ASP A 280 -18.64 -9.15 -1.08
C ASP A 280 -17.74 -8.44 -0.04
N HIS A 281 -16.53 -8.92 0.18
CA HIS A 281 -15.57 -8.26 1.07
C HIS A 281 -15.20 -6.86 0.56
N VAL A 282 -14.89 -6.74 -0.74
CA VAL A 282 -14.53 -5.46 -1.36
C VAL A 282 -15.72 -4.48 -1.32
N ALA A 283 -16.92 -4.94 -1.71
CA ALA A 283 -18.12 -4.12 -1.71
C ALA A 283 -18.47 -3.62 -0.30
N ARG A 284 -18.42 -4.50 0.70
CA ARG A 284 -18.65 -4.18 2.11
C ARG A 284 -17.59 -3.21 2.63
N GLY A 285 -16.31 -3.47 2.37
CA GLY A 285 -15.20 -2.61 2.79
C GLY A 285 -15.34 -1.18 2.24
N ARG A 286 -15.67 -1.03 0.95
CA ARG A 286 -15.94 0.28 0.33
C ARG A 286 -17.13 0.98 0.97
N LYS A 287 -18.26 0.28 1.15
CA LYS A 287 -19.49 0.84 1.76
C LYS A 287 -19.22 1.35 3.17
N VAL A 288 -18.64 0.52 4.04
CA VAL A 288 -18.38 0.90 5.43
C VAL A 288 -17.38 2.05 5.52
N ASN A 289 -16.30 2.02 4.72
CA ASN A 289 -15.37 3.15 4.65
C ASN A 289 -16.08 4.45 4.23
N SER A 290 -16.97 4.40 3.24
CA SER A 290 -17.73 5.57 2.78
C SER A 290 -18.63 6.11 3.88
N GLU A 291 -19.40 5.24 4.57
CA GLU A 291 -20.31 5.62 5.65
C GLU A 291 -19.56 6.26 6.83
N VAL A 292 -18.49 5.64 7.31
CA VAL A 292 -17.68 6.16 8.41
C VAL A 292 -17.00 7.48 8.01
N LYS A 293 -16.45 7.56 6.80
CA LYS A 293 -15.83 8.78 6.28
C LYS A 293 -16.83 9.94 6.22
N LYS A 294 -18.06 9.71 5.72
CA LYS A 294 -19.13 10.72 5.69
C LYS A 294 -19.47 11.23 7.10
N SER A 295 -19.59 10.33 8.08
CA SER A 295 -19.83 10.70 9.47
C SER A 295 -18.71 11.57 10.05
N VAL A 296 -17.46 11.21 9.80
CA VAL A 296 -16.30 12.01 10.27
C VAL A 296 -16.26 13.38 9.60
N CYS A 297 -16.50 13.45 8.29
CA CYS A 297 -16.54 14.70 7.54
C CYS A 297 -17.64 15.64 8.08
N ALA A 298 -18.83 15.13 8.38
CA ALA A 298 -19.91 15.91 8.97
C ALA A 298 -19.53 16.51 10.34
N GLU A 299 -18.81 15.76 11.19
CA GLU A 299 -18.29 16.28 12.46
C GLU A 299 -17.22 17.37 12.25
N LEU A 300 -16.33 17.20 11.26
CA LEU A 300 -15.33 18.21 10.92
C LEU A 300 -15.98 19.49 10.38
N ASP A 301 -17.04 19.38 9.55
CA ASP A 301 -17.83 20.50 9.04
C ASP A 301 -18.48 21.27 10.21
N ALA A 302 -19.08 20.55 11.17
CA ALA A 302 -19.66 21.14 12.37
C ALA A 302 -18.63 21.86 13.25
N LEU A 303 -17.37 21.42 13.22
CA LEU A 303 -16.25 22.07 13.91
C LEU A 303 -15.59 23.19 13.08
N GLY A 304 -16.06 23.44 11.84
CA GLY A 304 -15.53 24.47 10.94
C GLY A 304 -14.16 24.15 10.33
N TYR A 305 -13.75 22.86 10.28
CA TYR A 305 -12.52 22.42 9.64
C TYR A 305 -12.76 22.03 8.18
N ARG A 306 -11.85 22.47 7.31
CA ARG A 306 -11.84 22.08 5.90
C ARG A 306 -11.01 20.82 5.71
N TYR A 307 -11.31 20.06 4.68
CA TYR A 307 -10.56 18.89 4.26
C TYR A 307 -10.60 18.76 2.74
N ILE A 308 -9.60 18.07 2.18
CA ILE A 308 -9.57 17.77 0.75
C ILE A 308 -10.61 16.65 0.49
N PRO A 309 -11.51 16.77 -0.52
CA PRO A 309 -12.45 15.72 -0.89
C PRO A 309 -11.72 14.38 -1.11
N SER A 310 -12.10 13.37 -0.33
CA SER A 310 -11.35 12.12 -0.29
C SER A 310 -11.98 11.00 -1.09
N HIS A 311 -11.19 10.39 -1.98
CA HIS A 311 -11.50 9.21 -2.75
C HIS A 311 -10.71 7.97 -2.29
N ALA A 312 -10.21 7.98 -1.05
CA ALA A 312 -9.42 6.90 -0.45
C ALA A 312 -9.97 6.51 0.94
N ASN A 313 -9.22 5.67 1.66
CA ASN A 313 -9.52 5.29 3.04
C ASN A 313 -8.83 6.21 4.08
N PHE A 314 -8.63 7.46 3.75
CA PHE A 314 -8.09 8.49 4.65
C PHE A 314 -8.59 9.87 4.22
N ILE A 315 -8.51 10.83 5.11
CA ILE A 315 -8.79 12.25 4.85
C ILE A 315 -7.54 13.08 5.10
N MET A 316 -7.46 14.23 4.43
CA MET A 316 -6.43 15.25 4.61
C MET A 316 -7.10 16.54 5.04
N MET A 317 -7.03 16.88 6.34
CA MET A 317 -7.74 17.99 6.94
C MET A 317 -6.82 19.18 7.18
N ASP A 318 -7.27 20.40 6.84
CA ASP A 318 -6.53 21.65 7.03
C ASP A 318 -6.76 22.18 8.45
N LEU A 319 -5.72 22.22 9.25
CA LEU A 319 -5.74 22.75 10.62
C LEU A 319 -5.43 24.24 10.70
N ARG A 320 -5.13 24.89 9.57
CA ARG A 320 -4.78 26.32 9.49
C ARG A 320 -3.63 26.74 10.41
N ARG A 321 -2.85 25.80 10.90
CA ARG A 321 -1.67 25.95 11.76
C ARG A 321 -0.74 24.74 11.62
N ASP A 322 0.50 24.89 12.06
CA ASP A 322 1.49 23.81 12.02
C ASP A 322 0.94 22.54 12.69
N VAL A 323 0.99 21.44 11.96
CA VAL A 323 0.42 20.15 12.38
C VAL A 323 1.28 19.42 13.42
N ARG A 324 2.58 19.73 13.52
CA ARG A 324 3.53 19.00 14.39
C ARG A 324 3.12 18.92 15.85
N PRO A 325 2.75 20.04 16.53
CA PRO A 325 2.27 19.98 17.90
C PRO A 325 1.01 19.14 18.06
N LEU A 326 0.11 19.19 17.06
CA LEU A 326 -1.16 18.47 17.13
C LEU A 326 -0.96 16.95 16.91
N ILE A 327 -0.06 16.54 16.03
CA ILE A 327 0.32 15.12 15.87
C ILE A 327 0.84 14.56 17.20
N ALA A 328 1.72 15.30 17.87
CA ALA A 328 2.23 14.91 19.18
C ALA A 328 1.13 14.84 20.24
N ALA A 329 0.25 15.84 20.30
CA ALA A 329 -0.87 15.91 21.23
C ALA A 329 -1.92 14.82 21.00
N MET A 330 -2.19 14.44 19.75
CA MET A 330 -3.08 13.31 19.42
C MET A 330 -2.47 12.00 19.93
N ARG A 331 -1.17 11.79 19.73
CA ARG A 331 -0.49 10.58 20.22
C ARG A 331 -0.53 10.44 21.74
N THR A 332 -0.38 11.53 22.50
CA THR A 332 -0.50 11.51 23.96
C THR A 332 -1.90 11.15 24.44
N ARG A 333 -2.92 11.33 23.59
CA ARG A 333 -4.32 10.92 23.81
C ARG A 333 -4.66 9.55 23.24
N GLY A 334 -3.66 8.76 22.91
CA GLY A 334 -3.83 7.39 22.42
C GLY A 334 -4.28 7.27 20.97
N VAL A 335 -4.11 8.31 20.14
CA VAL A 335 -4.44 8.27 18.72
C VAL A 335 -3.21 8.64 17.87
N GLU A 336 -2.75 7.70 17.07
CA GLU A 336 -1.65 7.91 16.13
C GLU A 336 -2.21 8.30 14.76
N VAL A 337 -2.00 9.54 14.33
CA VAL A 337 -2.36 10.09 13.03
C VAL A 337 -1.20 10.10 12.07
N GLY A 338 -1.42 10.47 10.79
CA GLY A 338 -0.39 10.53 9.78
C GLY A 338 0.78 11.46 10.15
N ARG A 339 1.94 11.19 9.56
CA ARG A 339 3.15 12.02 9.74
C ARG A 339 2.99 13.41 9.13
N LEU A 340 3.91 14.30 9.43
CA LEU A 340 4.07 15.56 8.71
C LEU A 340 4.36 15.31 7.22
N PHE A 341 3.70 16.08 6.36
CA PHE A 341 4.00 16.21 4.94
C PHE A 341 4.57 17.61 4.69
N PRO A 342 5.87 17.76 4.36
CA PRO A 342 6.51 19.09 4.27
C PRO A 342 5.85 20.05 3.29
N ALA A 343 5.27 19.53 2.19
CA ALA A 343 4.53 20.35 1.23
C ALA A 343 3.15 20.80 1.72
N LEU A 344 2.64 20.24 2.80
CA LEU A 344 1.34 20.52 3.40
C LEU A 344 1.47 20.62 4.94
N PRO A 345 2.26 21.58 5.47
CA PRO A 345 2.65 21.62 6.88
C PRO A 345 1.48 21.86 7.85
N ASN A 346 0.36 22.37 7.34
CA ASN A 346 -0.84 22.66 8.12
C ASN A 346 -1.90 21.54 8.02
N PHE A 347 -1.60 20.47 7.31
CA PHE A 347 -2.57 19.40 7.06
C PHE A 347 -2.28 18.15 7.88
N MET A 348 -3.32 17.59 8.50
CA MET A 348 -3.27 16.31 9.19
C MET A 348 -3.92 15.25 8.32
N ARG A 349 -3.17 14.16 8.04
CA ARG A 349 -3.76 12.99 7.38
C ARG A 349 -4.26 12.01 8.44
N VAL A 350 -5.50 11.55 8.28
CA VAL A 350 -6.13 10.59 9.20
C VAL A 350 -6.70 9.43 8.40
N THR A 351 -6.27 8.22 8.70
CA THR A 351 -6.84 6.99 8.15
C THR A 351 -8.27 6.81 8.67
N ILE A 352 -9.18 6.35 7.83
CA ILE A 352 -10.53 5.99 8.26
C ILE A 352 -10.46 4.61 8.93
N GLY A 353 -10.60 4.61 10.24
CA GLY A 353 -10.70 3.42 11.08
C GLY A 353 -12.14 2.87 11.14
N THR A 354 -12.38 1.97 12.10
CA THR A 354 -13.73 1.55 12.47
C THR A 354 -14.52 2.70 13.09
N ALA A 355 -15.85 2.62 13.11
CA ALA A 355 -16.67 3.65 13.73
C ALA A 355 -16.30 3.93 15.22
N PRO A 356 -16.01 2.95 16.08
CA PRO A 356 -15.47 3.19 17.43
C PRO A 356 -14.13 3.94 17.43
N GLU A 357 -13.17 3.54 16.57
CA GLU A 357 -11.87 4.22 16.48
C GLU A 357 -12.01 5.68 16.05
N MET A 358 -12.91 5.95 15.10
CA MET A 358 -13.16 7.34 14.66
C MET A 358 -13.88 8.18 15.73
N LYS A 359 -14.69 7.58 16.60
CA LYS A 359 -15.23 8.27 17.78
C LYS A 359 -14.11 8.67 18.76
N LEU A 360 -13.17 7.78 19.01
CA LEU A 360 -11.99 8.07 19.84
C LEU A 360 -11.13 9.18 19.21
N PHE A 361 -10.91 9.11 17.89
CA PHE A 361 -10.22 10.17 17.16
C PHE A 361 -10.91 11.52 17.35
N LEU A 362 -12.22 11.62 17.11
CA LEU A 362 -12.98 12.87 17.24
C LEU A 362 -12.98 13.40 18.67
N SER A 363 -13.07 12.54 19.68
CA SER A 363 -12.97 12.95 21.09
C SER A 363 -11.59 13.54 21.37
N ALA A 364 -10.52 12.82 21.05
CA ALA A 364 -9.14 13.30 21.23
C ALA A 364 -8.88 14.58 20.43
N PHE A 365 -9.41 14.68 19.22
CA PHE A 365 -9.24 15.86 18.37
C PHE A 365 -9.91 17.10 18.98
N LYS A 366 -11.15 16.99 19.48
CA LYS A 366 -11.87 18.08 20.16
C LYS A 366 -11.09 18.61 21.37
N GLU A 367 -10.47 17.72 22.16
CA GLU A 367 -9.62 18.11 23.28
C GLU A 367 -8.30 18.80 22.88
N VAL A 368 -7.73 18.42 21.73
CA VAL A 368 -6.46 18.98 21.25
C VAL A 368 -6.67 20.37 20.63
N ILE A 369 -7.84 20.66 20.10
CA ILE A 369 -8.15 21.94 19.45
C ILE A 369 -8.80 22.96 20.41
N ALA A 370 -9.35 22.50 21.55
CA ALA A 370 -9.87 23.36 22.62
C ALA A 370 -8.74 24.19 23.27
#